data_58d6f86d0f55f5987cff29a61047f079
#
_entry.id   58d6f86d0f55f5987cff29a61047f079
#
_cell.length_a   1.000
_cell.length_b   1.000
_cell.length_c   1.000
_cell.angle_alpha   90.00
_cell.angle_beta   90.00
_cell.angle_gamma   90.00
#
_symmetry.space_group_name_H-M   'P 1'
#
loop_
_entity.id
_entity.type
_entity.pdbx_description
1 polymer ?
#
loop_
_entity_poly.entity_id
_entity_poly.type
_entity_poly.pdbx_seq_one_letter_code
_entity_poly.pdbx_strand_id
1 'polypeptide(L)'
;MSAARVGGTFGRVTGPEIEAYFGRIGYDGPRAPTLEALRGIVARHVATIPFENLDVLLGRPIVLEAPALLGKLVEARRGGYCFENNGLLLHVLAALGFAVEPLSARVRLQRPREFTPPRTHLFARVTIDGVPWLADVGVGGLSPTAPLRLDTEAEQATPHEPRRVIREDGRWFHQVLLRGEDGAGWHDICEFTGEAMPPIDREVANWFTSTHPRSHFRDRLLVARAGEDGARLTILNDVFTLRRRDGAAERRTIAGPEELLQILDAVFGLRFPAETRFACAGLPW
;
A
#
# COMPACT_ATOMS: atom_id res chain seq x y z
N MET A 1 21.07 20.13 20.16
CA MET A 1 19.86 19.63 20.81
C MET A 1 19.66 18.20 20.33
N SER A 2 19.81 17.24 21.23
CA SER A 2 19.76 15.80 20.95
C SER A 2 18.35 15.41 20.49
N ALA A 3 18.21 14.83 19.29
CA ALA A 3 16.97 14.23 18.83
C ALA A 3 16.63 13.07 19.77
N ALA A 4 15.55 13.21 20.53
CA ALA A 4 15.01 12.13 21.34
C ALA A 4 14.71 10.96 20.40
N ARG A 5 15.38 9.81 20.61
CA ARG A 5 15.02 8.55 19.96
C ARG A 5 13.60 8.20 20.38
N VAL A 6 12.67 8.25 19.44
CA VAL A 6 11.34 7.65 19.60
C VAL A 6 11.54 6.11 19.55
N GLY A 7 12.17 5.59 20.58
CA GLY A 7 12.36 4.15 20.78
C GLY A 7 11.12 3.60 21.48
N GLY A 8 10.33 2.78 20.80
CA GLY A 8 9.22 2.04 21.39
C GLY A 8 8.01 1.80 20.49
N THR A 9 7.99 2.32 19.27
CA THR A 9 6.78 2.30 18.41
C THR A 9 6.67 1.06 17.52
N PHE A 10 7.78 0.31 17.32
CA PHE A 10 7.82 -0.84 16.41
C PHE A 10 8.28 -2.09 17.14
N GLY A 11 7.58 -3.22 16.90
CA GLY A 11 8.02 -4.54 17.33
C GLY A 11 9.38 -4.88 16.70
N ARG A 12 10.19 -5.64 17.44
CA ARG A 12 11.55 -6.00 16.98
C ARG A 12 11.45 -7.03 15.85
N VAL A 13 11.99 -6.69 14.67
CA VAL A 13 12.24 -7.64 13.57
C VAL A 13 13.69 -8.05 13.62
N THR A 14 13.94 -9.35 13.55
CA THR A 14 15.29 -9.97 13.63
C THR A 14 15.97 -9.98 12.26
N GLY A 15 17.28 -10.20 12.25
CA GLY A 15 18.05 -10.36 11.01
C GLY A 15 17.49 -11.45 10.07
N PRO A 16 17.20 -12.67 10.56
CA PRO A 16 16.59 -13.72 9.75
C PRO A 16 15.22 -13.33 9.15
N GLU A 17 14.38 -12.62 9.89
CA GLU A 17 13.08 -12.14 9.40
C GLU A 17 13.23 -11.07 8.31
N ILE A 18 14.24 -10.19 8.43
CA ILE A 18 14.58 -9.22 7.37
C ILE A 18 15.00 -9.95 6.10
N GLU A 19 15.86 -10.97 6.20
CA GLU A 19 16.30 -11.76 5.04
C GLU A 19 15.14 -12.56 4.44
N ALA A 20 14.22 -13.09 5.24
CA ALA A 20 13.00 -13.73 4.76
C ALA A 20 12.11 -12.74 3.98
N TYR A 21 11.95 -11.51 4.50
CA TYR A 21 11.22 -10.44 3.79
C TYR A 21 11.90 -10.07 2.47
N PHE A 22 13.25 -9.92 2.44
CA PHE A 22 13.98 -9.65 1.22
C PHE A 22 13.86 -10.79 0.20
N GLY A 23 13.93 -12.03 0.65
CA GLY A 23 13.64 -13.21 -0.19
C GLY A 23 12.21 -13.20 -0.75
N ARG A 24 11.22 -12.75 0.06
CA ARG A 24 9.82 -12.64 -0.36
C ARG A 24 9.65 -11.64 -1.48
N ILE A 25 10.29 -10.46 -1.39
CA ILE A 25 10.16 -9.39 -2.40
C ILE A 25 11.21 -9.47 -3.52
N GLY A 26 12.15 -10.42 -3.46
CA GLY A 26 13.23 -10.55 -4.43
C GLY A 26 14.19 -9.35 -4.41
N TYR A 27 14.52 -8.83 -3.20
CA TYR A 27 15.42 -7.71 -3.03
C TYR A 27 16.82 -8.19 -2.62
N ASP A 28 17.81 -7.85 -3.41
CA ASP A 28 19.24 -8.21 -3.21
C ASP A 28 20.17 -6.98 -3.07
N GLY A 29 19.58 -5.78 -2.98
CA GLY A 29 20.29 -4.51 -2.89
C GLY A 29 20.92 -4.23 -1.48
N PRO A 30 21.42 -2.99 -1.28
CA PRO A 30 22.05 -2.57 -0.03
C PRO A 30 21.17 -2.72 1.21
N ARG A 31 21.77 -3.07 2.36
CA ARG A 31 21.09 -3.16 3.66
C ARG A 31 21.19 -1.86 4.48
N ALA A 32 22.11 -0.97 4.11
CA ALA A 32 22.29 0.32 4.78
C ALA A 32 21.07 1.25 4.53
N PRO A 33 20.75 2.15 5.49
CA PRO A 33 19.60 3.06 5.41
C PRO A 33 19.84 4.22 4.41
N THR A 34 19.98 3.89 3.14
CA THR A 34 20.22 4.83 2.03
C THR A 34 18.99 5.02 1.15
N LEU A 35 18.98 6.08 0.34
CA LEU A 35 17.91 6.31 -0.63
C LEU A 35 17.84 5.18 -1.69
N GLU A 36 18.98 4.64 -2.08
CA GLU A 36 19.04 3.50 -3.01
C GLU A 36 18.30 2.28 -2.43
N ALA A 37 18.61 1.92 -1.17
CA ALA A 37 17.93 0.84 -0.46
C ALA A 37 16.43 1.09 -0.35
N LEU A 38 16.02 2.30 0.06
CA LEU A 38 14.61 2.65 0.18
C LEU A 38 13.86 2.53 -1.17
N ARG A 39 14.46 3.01 -2.26
CA ARG A 39 13.89 2.89 -3.62
C ARG A 39 13.72 1.43 -4.04
N GLY A 40 14.75 0.62 -3.85
CA GLY A 40 14.70 -0.80 -4.19
C GLY A 40 13.66 -1.56 -3.38
N ILE A 41 13.60 -1.35 -2.07
CA ILE A 41 12.63 -2.00 -1.17
C ILE A 41 11.19 -1.63 -1.57
N VAL A 42 10.89 -0.33 -1.74
CA VAL A 42 9.54 0.14 -2.14
C VAL A 42 9.14 -0.46 -3.48
N ALA A 43 10.00 -0.38 -4.50
CA ALA A 43 9.70 -0.91 -5.83
C ALA A 43 9.41 -2.41 -5.80
N ARG A 44 10.26 -3.18 -5.13
CA ARG A 44 10.12 -4.64 -5.03
C ARG A 44 8.91 -5.05 -4.18
N HIS A 45 8.62 -4.34 -3.10
CA HIS A 45 7.45 -4.62 -2.26
C HIS A 45 6.17 -4.51 -3.09
N VAL A 46 5.90 -3.36 -3.73
CA VAL A 46 4.65 -3.12 -4.47
C VAL A 46 4.51 -3.99 -5.72
N ALA A 47 5.63 -4.50 -6.26
CA ALA A 47 5.63 -5.43 -7.37
C ALA A 47 5.37 -6.88 -6.95
N THR A 48 5.56 -7.23 -5.67
CA THR A 48 5.55 -8.63 -5.21
C THR A 48 4.46 -8.92 -4.19
N ILE A 49 4.23 -8.03 -3.21
CA ILE A 49 3.21 -8.22 -2.17
C ILE A 49 1.95 -7.45 -2.61
N PRO A 50 0.87 -8.15 -2.95
CA PRO A 50 -0.36 -7.49 -3.40
C PRO A 50 -1.03 -6.69 -2.28
N PHE A 51 -1.65 -5.58 -2.65
CA PHE A 51 -2.70 -4.98 -1.83
C PHE A 51 -3.96 -5.86 -1.94
N GLU A 52 -4.55 -6.27 -0.80
CA GLU A 52 -5.78 -7.06 -0.81
C GLU A 52 -6.56 -6.91 0.50
N ASN A 53 -7.87 -7.11 0.45
CA ASN A 53 -8.75 -7.12 1.61
C ASN A 53 -9.44 -8.46 1.84
N LEU A 54 -8.88 -9.55 1.35
CA LEU A 54 -9.54 -10.86 1.29
C LEU A 54 -9.82 -11.45 2.69
N ASP A 55 -8.95 -11.18 3.68
CA ASP A 55 -9.22 -11.61 5.06
C ASP A 55 -10.39 -10.85 5.69
N VAL A 56 -10.60 -9.58 5.33
CA VAL A 56 -11.78 -8.83 5.75
C VAL A 56 -13.05 -9.49 5.23
N LEU A 57 -13.06 -9.90 3.96
CA LEU A 57 -14.21 -10.60 3.34
C LEU A 57 -14.43 -12.01 3.90
N LEU A 58 -13.37 -12.64 4.41
CA LEU A 58 -13.45 -13.94 5.10
C LEU A 58 -13.82 -13.80 6.60
N GLY A 59 -14.03 -12.58 7.08
CA GLY A 59 -14.31 -12.33 8.50
C GLY A 59 -13.14 -12.60 9.44
N ARG A 60 -11.92 -12.64 8.93
CA ARG A 60 -10.70 -12.87 9.71
C ARG A 60 -10.20 -11.56 10.33
N PRO A 61 -9.70 -11.57 11.57
CA PRO A 61 -9.14 -10.37 12.18
C PRO A 61 -7.86 -9.94 11.47
N ILE A 62 -7.67 -8.61 11.37
CA ILE A 62 -6.45 -8.03 10.85
C ILE A 62 -5.55 -7.64 12.03
N VAL A 63 -4.46 -8.37 12.18
CA VAL A 63 -3.50 -8.28 13.28
C VAL A 63 -2.27 -7.53 12.80
N LEU A 64 -1.85 -6.47 13.51
CA LEU A 64 -0.82 -5.52 13.05
C LEU A 64 0.55 -5.71 13.72
N GLU A 65 0.68 -6.64 14.64
CA GLU A 65 1.95 -6.97 15.27
C GLU A 65 2.93 -7.59 14.26
N ALA A 66 4.22 -7.27 14.39
CA ALA A 66 5.25 -7.69 13.45
C ALA A 66 5.26 -9.21 13.17
N PRO A 67 5.14 -10.12 14.15
CA PRO A 67 5.10 -11.56 13.87
C PRO A 67 3.91 -11.97 13.01
N ALA A 68 2.72 -11.39 13.23
CA ALA A 68 1.53 -11.69 12.43
C ALA A 68 1.66 -11.18 10.99
N LEU A 69 2.23 -9.98 10.82
CA LEU A 69 2.50 -9.41 9.49
C LEU A 69 3.52 -10.24 8.71
N LEU A 70 4.61 -10.67 9.37
CA LEU A 70 5.62 -11.56 8.77
C LEU A 70 5.01 -12.91 8.41
N GLY A 71 4.28 -13.55 9.32
CA GLY A 71 3.60 -14.81 9.06
C GLY A 71 2.66 -14.74 7.87
N LYS A 72 1.86 -13.67 7.75
CA LYS A 72 0.91 -13.51 6.64
C LYS A 72 1.58 -13.10 5.33
N LEU A 73 2.35 -11.98 5.31
CA LEU A 73 2.81 -11.36 4.07
C LEU A 73 4.06 -12.03 3.51
N VAL A 74 4.90 -12.61 4.39
CA VAL A 74 6.17 -13.23 4.01
C VAL A 74 6.03 -14.75 3.92
N GLU A 75 5.71 -15.42 5.02
CA GLU A 75 5.70 -16.89 5.10
C GLU A 75 4.53 -17.50 4.33
N ALA A 76 3.30 -17.05 4.61
CA ALA A 76 2.10 -17.51 3.91
C ALA A 76 1.95 -16.89 2.50
N ARG A 77 2.88 -16.01 2.09
CA ARG A 77 2.92 -15.35 0.78
C ARG A 77 1.60 -14.65 0.39
N ARG A 78 0.83 -14.20 1.38
CA ARG A 78 -0.38 -13.41 1.20
C ARG A 78 -0.05 -11.95 0.92
N GLY A 79 -1.06 -11.17 0.68
CA GLY A 79 -1.03 -9.72 0.67
C GLY A 79 -1.71 -9.13 1.92
N GLY A 80 -2.00 -7.86 1.85
CA GLY A 80 -2.74 -7.13 2.88
C GLY A 80 -3.12 -5.73 2.42
N TYR A 81 -3.86 -4.99 3.23
CA TYR A 81 -4.20 -3.61 2.91
C TYR A 81 -3.20 -2.61 3.55
N CYS A 82 -3.52 -1.31 3.62
CA CYS A 82 -2.53 -0.28 3.99
C CYS A 82 -1.88 -0.49 5.35
N PHE A 83 -2.64 -0.90 6.38
CA PHE A 83 -2.10 -1.11 7.73
C PHE A 83 -1.15 -2.30 7.80
N GLU A 84 -1.38 -3.32 6.99
CA GLU A 84 -0.52 -4.51 6.93
C GLU A 84 0.73 -4.26 6.08
N ASN A 85 0.58 -3.81 4.82
CA ASN A 85 1.71 -3.56 3.93
C ASN A 85 2.64 -2.47 4.47
N ASN A 86 2.10 -1.29 4.81
CA ASN A 86 2.91 -0.21 5.37
C ASN A 86 3.36 -0.50 6.80
N GLY A 87 2.60 -1.28 7.58
CA GLY A 87 3.01 -1.77 8.89
C GLY A 87 4.28 -2.62 8.80
N LEU A 88 4.29 -3.62 7.91
CA LEU A 88 5.48 -4.46 7.68
C LEU A 88 6.66 -3.61 7.17
N LEU A 89 6.42 -2.70 6.20
CA LEU A 89 7.47 -1.80 5.71
C LEU A 89 8.09 -0.97 6.83
N LEU A 90 7.29 -0.37 7.71
CA LEU A 90 7.75 0.42 8.85
C LEU A 90 8.63 -0.40 9.81
N HIS A 91 8.21 -1.63 10.13
CA HIS A 91 9.00 -2.55 10.97
C HIS A 91 10.35 -2.89 10.34
N VAL A 92 10.37 -3.24 9.05
CA VAL A 92 11.60 -3.58 8.32
C VAL A 92 12.53 -2.38 8.21
N LEU A 93 12.02 -1.21 7.81
CA LEU A 93 12.85 0.00 7.68
C LEU A 93 13.44 0.43 9.03
N ALA A 94 12.66 0.36 10.11
CA ALA A 94 13.16 0.65 11.46
C ALA A 94 14.27 -0.31 11.88
N ALA A 95 14.13 -1.61 11.59
CA ALA A 95 15.14 -2.63 11.89
C ALA A 95 16.42 -2.47 11.06
N LEU A 96 16.34 -1.90 9.85
CA LEU A 96 17.48 -1.54 9.01
C LEU A 96 18.15 -0.22 9.46
N GLY A 97 17.61 0.47 10.47
CA GLY A 97 18.17 1.71 10.99
C GLY A 97 17.74 2.98 10.27
N PHE A 98 16.70 2.95 9.44
CA PHE A 98 16.12 4.18 8.89
C PHE A 98 15.41 4.99 9.99
N ALA A 99 15.50 6.31 9.89
CA ALA A 99 14.67 7.21 10.69
C ALA A 99 13.26 7.25 10.09
N VAL A 100 12.34 6.46 10.66
CA VAL A 100 10.98 6.29 10.16
C VAL A 100 9.94 6.82 11.15
N GLU A 101 8.86 7.35 10.61
CA GLU A 101 7.70 7.80 11.36
C GLU A 101 6.41 7.40 10.63
N PRO A 102 5.46 6.74 11.33
CA PRO A 102 4.17 6.41 10.77
C PRO A 102 3.31 7.69 10.66
N LEU A 103 2.77 7.95 9.49
CA LEU A 103 1.84 9.04 9.24
C LEU A 103 0.47 8.50 8.83
N SER A 104 -0.57 9.27 9.09
CA SER A 104 -1.93 8.97 8.66
C SER A 104 -2.38 9.89 7.53
N ALA A 105 -3.19 9.34 6.63
CA ALA A 105 -3.79 10.08 5.54
C ALA A 105 -5.29 9.76 5.34
N ARG A 106 -5.94 10.62 4.56
CA ARG A 106 -7.27 10.40 3.98
C ARG A 106 -7.11 10.04 2.51
N VAL A 107 -7.58 8.88 2.11
CA VAL A 107 -7.56 8.46 0.70
C VAL A 107 -8.64 9.22 -0.05
N ARG A 108 -8.23 9.92 -1.10
CA ARG A 108 -9.14 10.79 -1.87
C ARG A 108 -9.60 10.18 -3.20
N LEU A 109 -8.96 9.21 -3.73
CA LEU A 109 -9.23 8.59 -5.04
C LEU A 109 -10.65 8.85 -5.56
N GLN A 110 -10.78 9.66 -6.63
CA GLN A 110 -12.05 10.04 -7.27
C GLN A 110 -13.05 10.78 -6.36
N ARG A 111 -12.61 11.28 -5.20
CA ARG A 111 -13.47 12.05 -4.31
C ARG A 111 -13.15 13.54 -4.39
N PRO A 112 -14.16 14.40 -4.52
CA PRO A 112 -13.97 15.85 -4.55
C PRO A 112 -13.40 16.34 -3.21
N ARG A 113 -12.71 17.49 -3.22
CA ARG A 113 -12.03 18.02 -2.04
C ARG A 113 -12.98 18.49 -0.93
N GLU A 114 -14.22 18.80 -1.26
CA GLU A 114 -15.30 19.16 -0.33
C GLU A 114 -15.75 17.98 0.52
N PHE A 115 -15.61 16.76 0.03
CA PHE A 115 -15.88 15.56 0.81
C PHE A 115 -14.71 15.24 1.74
N THR A 116 -14.97 14.99 3.03
CA THR A 116 -13.95 14.59 4.00
C THR A 116 -13.94 13.06 4.18
N PRO A 117 -13.00 12.32 3.57
CA PRO A 117 -12.85 10.88 3.81
C PRO A 117 -12.37 10.60 5.24
N PRO A 118 -12.61 9.39 5.79
CA PRO A 118 -12.02 9.00 7.06
C PRO A 118 -10.49 8.95 6.98
N ARG A 119 -9.81 9.21 8.10
CA ARG A 119 -8.34 9.12 8.20
C ARG A 119 -7.95 7.66 8.49
N THR A 120 -8.01 6.83 7.47
CA THR A 120 -7.84 5.36 7.56
C THR A 120 -6.73 4.83 6.66
N HIS A 121 -5.75 5.65 6.33
CA HIS A 121 -4.58 5.21 5.57
C HIS A 121 -3.30 5.45 6.36
N LEU A 122 -2.43 4.45 6.43
CA LEU A 122 -1.11 4.46 7.05
C LEU A 122 -0.05 4.51 5.94
N PHE A 123 1.00 5.33 6.13
CA PHE A 123 2.22 5.30 5.32
C PHE A 123 3.43 5.75 6.15
N ALA A 124 4.64 5.67 5.59
CA ALA A 124 5.87 6.04 6.27
C ALA A 124 6.42 7.38 5.79
N ARG A 125 6.78 8.27 6.72
CA ARG A 125 7.78 9.30 6.51
C ARG A 125 9.15 8.72 6.86
N VAL A 126 10.11 8.81 5.93
CA VAL A 126 11.49 8.33 6.10
C VAL A 126 12.41 9.52 5.96
N THR A 127 13.29 9.76 6.92
CA THR A 127 14.28 10.84 6.83
C THR A 127 15.65 10.26 6.49
N ILE A 128 16.24 10.71 5.38
CA ILE A 128 17.57 10.30 4.91
C ILE A 128 18.37 11.57 4.66
N ASP A 129 19.51 11.71 5.34
CA ASP A 129 20.40 12.89 5.24
C ASP A 129 19.65 14.24 5.44
N GLY A 130 18.70 14.24 6.37
CA GLY A 130 17.87 15.42 6.66
C GLY A 130 16.72 15.66 5.67
N VAL A 131 16.62 14.91 4.59
CA VAL A 131 15.55 15.03 3.59
C VAL A 131 14.38 14.10 3.95
N PRO A 132 13.13 14.60 4.03
CA PRO A 132 11.96 13.79 4.30
C PRO A 132 11.40 13.16 3.01
N TRP A 133 11.11 11.86 3.07
CA TRP A 133 10.54 11.06 1.99
C TRP A 133 9.23 10.42 2.43
N LEU A 134 8.25 10.41 1.54
CA LEU A 134 7.05 9.57 1.65
C LEU A 134 7.36 8.20 1.06
N ALA A 135 7.16 7.15 1.84
CA ALA A 135 7.19 5.76 1.39
C ALA A 135 5.84 5.11 1.68
N ASP A 136 5.14 4.67 0.64
CA ASP A 136 3.80 4.12 0.72
C ASP A 136 3.67 2.92 -0.23
N VAL A 137 3.47 1.75 0.33
CA VAL A 137 3.31 0.49 -0.42
C VAL A 137 1.89 -0.07 -0.30
N GLY A 138 0.95 0.72 0.25
CA GLY A 138 -0.35 0.21 0.67
C GLY A 138 -1.56 1.04 0.26
N VAL A 139 -1.51 1.91 -0.76
CA VAL A 139 -2.69 2.66 -1.22
C VAL A 139 -3.54 1.89 -2.25
N GLY A 140 -3.11 0.70 -2.62
CA GLY A 140 -3.81 -0.16 -3.59
C GLY A 140 -3.32 0.01 -5.02
N GLY A 141 -4.24 0.04 -5.99
CA GLY A 141 -3.90 0.03 -7.43
C GLY A 141 -3.04 1.20 -7.91
N LEU A 142 -2.90 2.24 -7.11
CA LEU A 142 -2.06 3.41 -7.39
C LEU A 142 -0.97 3.62 -6.33
N SER A 143 -0.52 2.56 -5.65
CA SER A 143 0.64 2.64 -4.74
C SER A 143 1.86 3.20 -5.47
N PRO A 144 2.60 4.15 -4.87
CA PRO A 144 3.84 4.65 -5.45
C PRO A 144 4.86 3.51 -5.61
N THR A 145 5.59 3.52 -6.73
CA THR A 145 6.66 2.55 -7.01
C THR A 145 8.06 3.10 -6.72
N ALA A 146 8.11 4.29 -6.12
CA ALA A 146 9.32 4.92 -5.58
C ALA A 146 8.93 5.82 -4.40
N PRO A 147 9.84 6.09 -3.45
CA PRO A 147 9.63 7.10 -2.44
C PRO A 147 9.58 8.50 -3.08
N LEU A 148 8.78 9.40 -2.49
CA LEU A 148 8.60 10.76 -2.98
C LEU A 148 9.17 11.77 -1.96
N ARG A 149 9.90 12.77 -2.44
CA ARG A 149 10.36 13.88 -1.59
C ARG A 149 9.18 14.70 -1.09
N LEU A 150 9.23 15.08 0.18
CA LEU A 150 8.20 15.90 0.84
C LEU A 150 8.61 17.38 0.94
N ASP A 151 9.84 17.72 0.57
CA ASP A 151 10.38 19.08 0.63
C ASP A 151 10.35 19.82 -0.72
N THR A 152 9.65 19.24 -1.72
CA THR A 152 9.46 19.85 -3.05
C THR A 152 8.07 19.55 -3.59
N GLU A 153 7.50 20.50 -4.34
CA GLU A 153 6.23 20.34 -5.04
C GLU A 153 6.42 20.00 -6.54
N ALA A 154 7.67 19.90 -6.99
CA ALA A 154 7.97 19.54 -8.36
C ALA A 154 7.49 18.13 -8.70
N GLU A 155 7.24 17.90 -9.99
CA GLU A 155 7.01 16.58 -10.53
C GLU A 155 8.19 15.64 -10.25
N GLN A 156 7.88 14.43 -9.80
CA GLN A 156 8.85 13.39 -9.47
C GLN A 156 8.58 12.16 -10.34
N ALA A 157 9.57 11.77 -11.14
CA ALA A 157 9.47 10.56 -11.95
C ALA A 157 9.48 9.31 -11.06
N THR A 158 8.64 8.35 -11.40
CA THR A 158 8.65 6.99 -10.83
C THR A 158 8.70 5.94 -11.95
N PRO A 159 9.00 4.67 -11.67
CA PRO A 159 8.93 3.61 -12.68
C PRO A 159 7.56 3.49 -13.38
N HIS A 160 6.48 3.93 -12.71
CA HIS A 160 5.12 3.90 -13.26
C HIS A 160 4.66 5.30 -13.68
N GLU A 161 3.85 5.94 -12.88
CA GLU A 161 3.33 7.27 -13.19
C GLU A 161 4.14 8.38 -12.52
N PRO A 162 4.32 9.56 -13.15
CA PRO A 162 4.81 10.74 -12.47
C PRO A 162 3.93 11.12 -11.28
N ARG A 163 4.56 11.66 -10.23
CA ARG A 163 3.88 12.04 -8.99
C ARG A 163 4.40 13.36 -8.47
N ARG A 164 3.63 13.98 -7.59
CA ARG A 164 4.06 15.15 -6.82
C ARG A 164 3.36 15.19 -5.47
N VAL A 165 3.90 15.98 -4.56
CA VAL A 165 3.28 16.29 -3.27
C VAL A 165 3.20 17.80 -3.15
N ILE A 166 1.99 18.35 -3.21
CA ILE A 166 1.75 19.80 -3.12
C ILE A 166 1.21 20.17 -1.74
N ARG A 167 1.35 21.44 -1.36
CA ARG A 167 0.82 21.99 -0.12
C ARG A 167 -0.27 23.02 -0.42
N GLU A 168 -1.41 22.85 0.23
CA GLU A 168 -2.52 23.80 0.19
C GLU A 168 -3.21 23.85 1.56
N ASP A 169 -3.44 25.04 2.09
CA ASP A 169 -4.17 25.29 3.33
C ASP A 169 -3.68 24.46 4.52
N GLY A 170 -2.36 24.34 4.69
CA GLY A 170 -1.72 23.57 5.77
C GLY A 170 -1.81 22.05 5.62
N ARG A 171 -2.31 21.55 4.50
CA ARG A 171 -2.40 20.12 4.16
C ARG A 171 -1.47 19.78 2.99
N TRP A 172 -1.04 18.55 2.94
CA TRP A 172 -0.29 17.98 1.82
C TRP A 172 -1.20 17.09 0.99
N PHE A 173 -1.07 17.17 -0.33
CA PHE A 173 -1.78 16.32 -1.29
C PHE A 173 -0.75 15.54 -2.12
N HIS A 174 -0.72 14.23 -1.92
CA HIS A 174 0.00 13.33 -2.81
C HIS A 174 -0.84 13.14 -4.07
N GLN A 175 -0.28 13.50 -5.22
CA GLN A 175 -0.93 13.43 -6.53
C GLN A 175 -0.19 12.50 -7.48
N VAL A 176 -0.95 11.92 -8.41
CA VAL A 176 -0.46 11.11 -9.53
C VAL A 176 -0.92 11.73 -10.85
N LEU A 177 -0.05 11.73 -11.85
CA LEU A 177 -0.38 12.11 -13.22
C LEU A 177 -0.91 10.88 -13.95
N LEU A 178 -2.22 10.83 -14.19
CA LEU A 178 -2.84 9.76 -14.98
C LEU A 178 -3.10 10.22 -16.41
N ARG A 179 -2.93 9.29 -17.35
CA ARG A 179 -3.29 9.45 -18.76
C ARG A 179 -4.60 8.70 -18.99
N GLY A 180 -5.53 9.34 -19.68
CA GLY A 180 -6.83 8.77 -20.07
C GLY A 180 -7.21 9.28 -21.46
N GLU A 181 -8.40 8.94 -21.91
CA GLU A 181 -8.95 9.37 -23.21
C GLU A 181 -9.04 10.90 -23.33
N ASP A 182 -9.34 11.59 -22.21
CA ASP A 182 -9.44 13.06 -22.14
C ASP A 182 -8.08 13.76 -21.93
N GLY A 183 -6.95 13.04 -22.04
CA GLY A 183 -5.59 13.57 -21.84
C GLY A 183 -4.97 13.21 -20.50
N ALA A 184 -3.95 13.97 -20.11
CA ALA A 184 -3.24 13.76 -18.84
C ALA A 184 -3.72 14.76 -17.77
N GLY A 185 -3.97 14.26 -16.56
CA GLY A 185 -4.43 15.08 -15.44
C GLY A 185 -3.84 14.64 -14.10
N TRP A 186 -3.65 15.61 -13.18
CA TRP A 186 -3.26 15.34 -11.80
C TRP A 186 -4.46 14.94 -10.97
N HIS A 187 -4.34 13.82 -10.24
CA HIS A 187 -5.38 13.28 -9.38
C HIS A 187 -4.87 13.12 -7.95
N ASP A 188 -5.66 13.59 -6.99
CA ASP A 188 -5.38 13.43 -5.56
C ASP A 188 -5.49 11.95 -5.16
N ILE A 189 -4.42 11.39 -4.61
CA ILE A 189 -4.39 10.05 -4.03
C ILE A 189 -4.73 10.12 -2.55
N CYS A 190 -3.97 10.93 -1.80
CA CYS A 190 -4.13 11.11 -0.36
C CYS A 190 -3.95 12.57 0.04
N GLU A 191 -4.65 12.99 1.11
CA GLU A 191 -4.33 14.20 1.85
C GLU A 191 -3.87 13.87 3.27
N PHE A 192 -2.93 14.65 3.82
CA PHE A 192 -2.40 14.45 5.16
C PHE A 192 -1.84 15.76 5.75
N THR A 193 -1.67 15.80 7.07
CA THR A 193 -1.18 16.99 7.82
C THR A 193 0.26 16.81 8.33
N GLY A 194 0.84 15.63 8.19
CA GLY A 194 2.19 15.32 8.67
C GLY A 194 2.25 14.95 10.16
N GLU A 195 1.10 14.80 10.82
CA GLU A 195 1.03 14.30 12.21
C GLU A 195 1.37 12.80 12.26
N ALA A 196 2.16 12.45 13.28
CA ALA A 196 2.47 11.05 13.56
C ALA A 196 1.19 10.25 13.88
N MET A 197 1.15 8.99 13.44
CA MET A 197 0.06 8.07 13.76
C MET A 197 0.49 7.09 14.86
N PRO A 198 0.16 7.34 16.13
CA PRO A 198 0.53 6.48 17.24
C PRO A 198 -0.15 5.09 17.13
N PRO A 199 0.34 4.08 17.89
CA PRO A 199 -0.20 2.72 17.81
C PRO A 199 -1.71 2.63 18.00
N ILE A 200 -2.24 3.34 18.98
CA ILE A 200 -3.68 3.32 19.27
C ILE A 200 -4.52 3.87 18.12
N ASP A 201 -4.07 4.93 17.43
CA ASP A 201 -4.79 5.47 16.27
C ASP A 201 -4.77 4.50 15.08
N ARG A 202 -3.66 3.74 14.92
CA ARG A 202 -3.57 2.65 13.94
C ARG A 202 -4.57 1.55 14.24
N GLU A 203 -4.69 1.16 15.51
CA GLU A 203 -5.63 0.13 15.97
C GLU A 203 -7.08 0.56 15.71
N VAL A 204 -7.46 1.78 16.10
CA VAL A 204 -8.80 2.34 15.87
C VAL A 204 -9.13 2.43 14.37
N ALA A 205 -8.20 2.94 13.56
CA ALA A 205 -8.40 3.06 12.12
C ALA A 205 -8.44 1.69 11.42
N ASN A 206 -7.62 0.73 11.86
CA ASN A 206 -7.64 -0.65 11.40
C ASN A 206 -8.98 -1.32 11.74
N TRP A 207 -9.44 -1.19 12.98
CA TRP A 207 -10.75 -1.70 13.40
C TRP A 207 -11.89 -1.12 12.55
N PHE A 208 -11.92 0.21 12.36
CA PHE A 208 -12.93 0.84 11.49
C PHE A 208 -12.87 0.27 10.06
N THR A 209 -11.67 0.15 9.49
CA THR A 209 -11.47 -0.31 8.11
C THR A 209 -11.88 -1.77 7.92
N SER A 210 -11.56 -2.64 8.87
CA SER A 210 -11.81 -4.09 8.76
C SER A 210 -13.21 -4.51 9.21
N THR A 211 -13.85 -3.78 10.14
CA THR A 211 -15.06 -4.28 10.81
C THR A 211 -16.28 -3.36 10.71
N HIS A 212 -16.07 -2.03 10.56
CA HIS A 212 -17.19 -1.10 10.61
C HIS A 212 -18.12 -1.28 9.40
N PRO A 213 -19.47 -1.31 9.60
CA PRO A 213 -20.45 -1.56 8.51
C PRO A 213 -20.37 -0.59 7.33
N ARG A 214 -19.90 0.64 7.54
CA ARG A 214 -19.70 1.64 6.46
C ARG A 214 -18.34 1.55 5.77
N SER A 215 -17.51 0.56 6.11
CA SER A 215 -16.22 0.37 5.45
C SER A 215 -16.44 -0.30 4.09
N HIS A 216 -15.98 0.36 3.03
CA HIS A 216 -16.03 -0.21 1.68
C HIS A 216 -15.17 -1.47 1.51
N PHE A 217 -14.25 -1.75 2.44
CA PHE A 217 -13.48 -3.00 2.45
C PHE A 217 -14.31 -4.23 2.81
N ARG A 218 -15.51 -4.04 3.37
CA ARG A 218 -16.46 -5.13 3.65
C ARG A 218 -17.42 -5.39 2.48
N ASP A 219 -17.63 -4.37 1.64
CA ASP A 219 -18.64 -4.43 0.57
C ASP A 219 -18.02 -4.66 -0.81
N ARG A 220 -16.69 -4.61 -0.93
CA ARG A 220 -15.98 -4.72 -2.20
C ARG A 220 -14.78 -5.65 -2.08
N LEU A 221 -14.57 -6.45 -3.12
CA LEU A 221 -13.34 -7.21 -3.28
C LEU A 221 -12.30 -6.34 -3.99
N LEU A 222 -11.16 -6.16 -3.36
CA LEU A 222 -10.08 -5.31 -3.85
C LEU A 222 -8.77 -6.10 -3.83
N VAL A 223 -8.16 -6.27 -5.01
CA VAL A 223 -6.80 -6.81 -5.13
C VAL A 223 -6.04 -5.94 -6.12
N ALA A 224 -4.80 -5.59 -5.80
CA ALA A 224 -3.98 -4.77 -6.68
C ALA A 224 -2.49 -5.07 -6.53
N ARG A 225 -1.74 -4.92 -7.61
CA ARG A 225 -0.29 -5.05 -7.65
C ARG A 225 0.30 -4.18 -8.75
N ALA A 226 1.48 -3.61 -8.53
CA ALA A 226 2.29 -3.06 -9.60
C ALA A 226 2.80 -4.20 -10.49
N GLY A 227 2.61 -4.07 -11.79
CA GLY A 227 3.13 -5.00 -12.77
C GLY A 227 4.48 -4.55 -13.34
N GLU A 228 4.97 -5.28 -14.33
CA GLU A 228 6.16 -4.92 -15.10
C GLU A 228 5.84 -3.77 -16.07
N ASP A 229 6.88 -3.12 -16.60
CA ASP A 229 6.80 -2.09 -17.63
C ASP A 229 5.81 -0.94 -17.34
N GLY A 230 5.60 -0.65 -16.06
CA GLY A 230 4.66 0.39 -15.62
C GLY A 230 3.20 -0.02 -15.63
N ALA A 231 2.89 -1.30 -15.80
CA ALA A 231 1.53 -1.80 -15.76
C ALA A 231 0.94 -1.82 -14.34
N ARG A 232 -0.39 -1.81 -14.25
CA ARG A 232 -1.17 -1.96 -13.03
C ARG A 232 -2.17 -3.10 -13.19
N LEU A 233 -2.14 -4.03 -12.25
CA LEU A 233 -3.02 -5.18 -12.19
C LEU A 233 -3.98 -4.97 -11.03
N THR A 234 -5.29 -5.00 -11.30
CA THR A 234 -6.31 -4.80 -10.26
C THR A 234 -7.49 -5.74 -10.44
N ILE A 235 -8.08 -6.15 -9.32
CA ILE A 235 -9.45 -6.69 -9.28
C ILE A 235 -10.27 -5.75 -8.43
N LEU A 236 -11.39 -5.30 -8.96
CA LEU A 236 -12.45 -4.63 -8.22
C LEU A 236 -13.72 -5.43 -8.40
N ASN A 237 -14.16 -6.09 -7.34
CA ASN A 237 -15.28 -7.03 -7.35
C ASN A 237 -15.04 -8.16 -8.38
N ASP A 238 -15.90 -8.25 -9.38
CA ASP A 238 -15.84 -9.23 -10.48
C ASP A 238 -15.09 -8.72 -11.72
N VAL A 239 -14.43 -7.55 -11.65
CA VAL A 239 -13.72 -6.99 -12.80
C VAL A 239 -12.20 -7.04 -12.59
N PHE A 240 -11.51 -7.82 -13.40
CA PHE A 240 -10.05 -7.77 -13.55
C PHE A 240 -9.69 -6.69 -14.58
N THR A 241 -8.70 -5.86 -14.24
CA THR A 241 -8.17 -4.81 -15.12
C THR A 241 -6.65 -4.88 -15.20
N LEU A 242 -6.12 -4.91 -16.42
CA LEU A 242 -4.72 -4.62 -16.73
C LEU A 242 -4.67 -3.22 -17.34
N ARG A 243 -4.08 -2.25 -16.65
CA ARG A 243 -3.82 -0.92 -17.17
C ARG A 243 -2.34 -0.78 -17.52
N ARG A 244 -2.04 -0.40 -18.74
CA ARG A 244 -0.68 -0.18 -19.24
C ARG A 244 -0.19 1.23 -18.90
N ARG A 245 1.11 1.46 -19.04
CA ARG A 245 1.75 2.76 -18.75
C ARG A 245 1.23 3.92 -19.60
N ASP A 246 0.83 3.65 -20.84
CA ASP A 246 0.24 4.64 -21.75
C ASP A 246 -1.21 5.02 -21.42
N GLY A 247 -1.82 4.33 -20.47
CA GLY A 247 -3.20 4.54 -20.03
C GLY A 247 -4.18 3.54 -20.65
N ALA A 248 -3.81 2.77 -21.66
CA ALA A 248 -4.66 1.73 -22.22
C ALA A 248 -5.02 0.69 -21.15
N ALA A 249 -6.28 0.30 -21.12
CA ALA A 249 -6.79 -0.63 -20.11
C ALA A 249 -7.60 -1.77 -20.76
N GLU A 250 -7.21 -2.98 -20.45
CA GLU A 250 -7.94 -4.19 -20.76
C GLU A 250 -8.76 -4.60 -19.54
N ARG A 251 -10.06 -4.78 -19.71
CA ARG A 251 -10.97 -5.19 -18.64
C ARG A 251 -11.64 -6.51 -19.00
N ARG A 252 -11.77 -7.37 -17.99
CA ARG A 252 -12.43 -8.67 -18.13
C ARG A 252 -13.29 -8.94 -16.90
N THR A 253 -14.55 -9.31 -17.13
CA THR A 253 -15.42 -9.80 -16.06
C THR A 253 -15.01 -11.21 -15.67
N ILE A 254 -14.93 -11.47 -14.39
CA ILE A 254 -14.63 -12.77 -13.78
C ILE A 254 -15.95 -13.53 -13.68
N ALA A 255 -16.02 -14.74 -14.22
CA ALA A 255 -17.26 -15.48 -14.38
C ALA A 255 -17.78 -16.13 -13.07
N GLY A 256 -16.91 -16.29 -12.06
CA GLY A 256 -17.30 -16.92 -10.79
C GLY A 256 -16.15 -17.16 -9.83
N PRO A 257 -16.45 -17.80 -8.67
CA PRO A 257 -15.47 -18.00 -7.61
C PRO A 257 -14.24 -18.82 -8.04
N GLU A 258 -14.42 -19.82 -8.87
CA GLU A 258 -13.34 -20.69 -9.33
C GLU A 258 -12.36 -19.93 -10.22
N GLU A 259 -12.85 -19.11 -11.16
CA GLU A 259 -12.01 -18.26 -12.00
C GLU A 259 -11.31 -17.17 -11.17
N LEU A 260 -12.00 -16.61 -10.18
CA LEU A 260 -11.38 -15.67 -9.24
C LEU A 260 -10.17 -16.30 -8.54
N LEU A 261 -10.29 -17.51 -8.01
CA LEU A 261 -9.16 -18.21 -7.37
C LEU A 261 -8.01 -18.49 -8.34
N GLN A 262 -8.30 -18.83 -9.58
CA GLN A 262 -7.28 -19.00 -10.62
C GLN A 262 -6.52 -17.70 -10.91
N ILE A 263 -7.22 -16.58 -11.03
CA ILE A 263 -6.60 -15.28 -11.27
C ILE A 263 -5.78 -14.84 -10.03
N LEU A 264 -6.29 -15.07 -8.83
CA LEU A 264 -5.58 -14.76 -7.58
C LEU A 264 -4.25 -15.53 -7.51
N ASP A 265 -4.21 -16.80 -7.85
CA ASP A 265 -2.95 -17.58 -7.87
C ASP A 265 -2.06 -17.17 -9.06
N ALA A 266 -2.55 -17.21 -10.28
CA ALA A 266 -1.73 -17.03 -11.48
C ALA A 266 -1.18 -15.61 -11.63
N VAL A 267 -1.98 -14.58 -11.28
CA VAL A 267 -1.63 -13.16 -11.50
C VAL A 267 -1.06 -12.50 -10.26
N PHE A 268 -1.63 -12.80 -9.08
CA PHE A 268 -1.25 -12.13 -7.84
C PHE A 268 -0.42 -13.00 -6.89
N GLY A 269 -0.27 -14.31 -7.18
CA GLY A 269 0.45 -15.27 -6.34
C GLY A 269 -0.26 -15.55 -5.02
N LEU A 270 -1.57 -15.33 -4.96
CA LEU A 270 -2.41 -15.51 -3.78
C LEU A 270 -3.15 -16.84 -3.83
N ARG A 271 -2.71 -17.81 -3.05
CA ARG A 271 -3.27 -19.15 -3.02
C ARG A 271 -4.30 -19.33 -1.91
N PHE A 272 -5.42 -19.92 -2.27
CA PHE A 272 -6.52 -20.28 -1.37
C PHE A 272 -7.00 -21.70 -1.65
N PRO A 273 -7.56 -22.39 -0.64
CA PRO A 273 -8.27 -23.66 -0.86
C PRO A 273 -9.39 -23.52 -1.89
N ALA A 274 -9.64 -24.56 -2.67
CA ALA A 274 -10.62 -24.54 -3.77
C ALA A 274 -12.07 -24.23 -3.32
N GLU A 275 -12.38 -24.58 -2.08
CA GLU A 275 -13.68 -24.30 -1.44
C GLU A 275 -13.83 -22.87 -0.93
N THR A 276 -12.78 -22.03 -1.01
CA THR A 276 -12.85 -20.64 -0.50
C THR A 276 -13.88 -19.85 -1.30
N ARG A 277 -14.75 -19.17 -0.58
CA ARG A 277 -15.76 -18.27 -1.15
C ARG A 277 -15.64 -16.92 -0.47
N PHE A 278 -15.48 -15.87 -1.26
CA PHE A 278 -15.53 -14.49 -0.79
C PHE A 278 -16.96 -13.99 -0.96
N ALA A 279 -17.48 -13.33 0.07
CA ALA A 279 -18.83 -12.78 0.05
C ALA A 279 -18.78 -11.28 0.34
N CYS A 280 -19.27 -10.48 -0.59
CA CYS A 280 -19.51 -9.05 -0.41
C CYS A 280 -20.58 -8.57 -1.39
N ALA A 281 -21.18 -7.41 -1.10
CA ALA A 281 -22.25 -6.84 -1.94
C ALA A 281 -21.83 -6.55 -3.38
N GLY A 282 -20.52 -6.41 -3.62
CA GLY A 282 -19.99 -6.13 -4.95
C GLY A 282 -19.80 -7.37 -5.83
N LEU A 283 -20.00 -8.60 -5.32
CA LEU A 283 -19.87 -9.83 -6.11
C LEU A 283 -21.24 -10.36 -6.52
N PRO A 284 -21.43 -10.74 -7.80
CA PRO A 284 -22.71 -11.20 -8.32
C PRO A 284 -23.03 -12.68 -8.01
N TRP A 285 -22.11 -13.41 -7.34
CA TRP A 285 -22.25 -14.83 -6.96
C TRP A 285 -22.15 -15.04 -5.45
#